data_193b6bcd2b2a6822e0d4028e9205a588
#
_entry.id   193b6bcd2b2a6822e0d4028e9205a588
#
_cell.length_a   1.000
_cell.length_b   1.000
_cell.length_c   1.000
_cell.angle_alpha   90.00
_cell.angle_beta   90.00
_cell.angle_gamma   90.00
#
_symmetry.space_group_name_H-M   'P 1'
#
loop_
_entity.id
_entity.type
_entity.pdbx_description
1 polymer ?
#
loop_
_entity_poly.entity_id
_entity_poly.type
_entity_poly.pdbx_seq_one_letter_code
_entity_poly.pdbx_strand_id
1 'polypeptide(L)'
;MKNDLNYAVELIRKADGILITAGAGMSVDSGLPDFRSVGGFWNAYPMFKEHNISFEEIATPLAYKHNQELAYWFYGHRLVQYRNTIPHEGYQILKCWAEAKSHGYFVFTSNVDGHFQKAGFDDSHVYEVHGTLERLQCVNNCRGLSWSASSFQPVVDNENLCLTSEKPHCPYCGGFARQNVLMFNDWSYASQYQDFKKVRLESWLKEVQNLVVIELGAGKAIPTVRRFSERTAKAKKGGFIRINPQDAGVPKMHFLSLEMKALDALKAIDTLLNPSQQAVE
;
A
#
# COMPACT_ATOMS: atom_id res chain seq x y z
N MET A 1 1.44 -5.04 27.09
CA MET A 1 0.84 -5.82 25.98
C MET A 1 -0.67 -6.05 26.17
N LYS A 2 -1.20 -6.77 27.18
CA LYS A 2 -2.67 -6.97 27.34
C LYS A 2 -3.44 -5.65 27.54
N ASN A 3 -2.91 -4.73 28.34
CA ASN A 3 -3.52 -3.40 28.53
C ASN A 3 -3.54 -2.58 27.24
N ASP A 4 -2.50 -2.68 26.42
CA ASP A 4 -2.41 -1.95 25.14
C ASP A 4 -3.39 -2.50 24.12
N LEU A 5 -3.59 -3.81 24.05
CA LEU A 5 -4.61 -4.43 23.20
C LEU A 5 -6.03 -4.05 23.64
N ASN A 6 -6.31 -4.02 24.95
CA ASN A 6 -7.60 -3.54 25.46
C ASN A 6 -7.82 -2.06 25.11
N TYR A 7 -6.78 -1.24 25.16
CA TYR A 7 -6.88 0.16 24.76
C TYR A 7 -7.13 0.31 23.25
N ALA A 8 -6.50 -0.54 22.41
CA ALA A 8 -6.81 -0.59 20.98
C ALA A 8 -8.31 -0.92 20.74
N VAL A 9 -8.84 -1.91 21.45
CA VAL A 9 -10.27 -2.28 21.40
C VAL A 9 -11.17 -1.12 21.76
N GLU A 10 -10.84 -0.37 22.82
CA GLU A 10 -11.62 0.80 23.20
C GLU A 10 -11.62 1.89 22.12
N LEU A 11 -10.45 2.19 21.54
CA LEU A 11 -10.33 3.18 20.46
C LEU A 11 -11.17 2.77 19.25
N ILE A 12 -11.09 1.50 18.86
CA ILE A 12 -11.86 0.97 17.72
C ILE A 12 -13.37 0.99 18.03
N ARG A 13 -13.80 0.59 19.24
CA ARG A 13 -15.24 0.60 19.62
C ARG A 13 -15.84 2.00 19.61
N LYS A 14 -15.11 2.99 20.10
CA LYS A 14 -15.56 4.40 20.19
C LYS A 14 -15.59 5.11 18.84
N ALA A 15 -14.86 4.60 17.85
CA ALA A 15 -14.77 5.23 16.53
C ALA A 15 -16.06 5.06 15.73
N ASP A 16 -16.44 6.12 15.00
CA ASP A 16 -17.50 6.13 13.99
C ASP A 16 -16.96 5.98 12.56
N GLY A 17 -15.64 6.14 12.36
CA GLY A 17 -14.93 5.89 11.12
C GLY A 17 -13.49 5.40 11.35
N ILE A 18 -13.00 4.52 10.49
CA ILE A 18 -11.63 3.97 10.55
C ILE A 18 -10.82 4.44 9.36
N LEU A 19 -9.73 5.17 9.62
CA LEU A 19 -8.71 5.45 8.63
C LEU A 19 -7.61 4.39 8.72
N ILE A 20 -7.56 3.51 7.73
CA ILE A 20 -6.50 2.51 7.60
C ILE A 20 -5.35 3.15 6.84
N THR A 21 -4.15 3.14 7.41
CA THR A 21 -2.96 3.65 6.73
C THR A 21 -1.90 2.57 6.65
N ALA A 22 -1.37 2.28 5.44
CA ALA A 22 -0.52 1.13 5.24
C ALA A 22 0.76 1.45 4.46
N GLY A 23 1.89 0.92 4.97
CA GLY A 23 3.14 0.83 4.24
C GLY A 23 3.47 -0.62 3.89
N ALA A 24 4.65 -0.87 3.33
CA ALA A 24 5.07 -2.17 2.81
C ALA A 24 4.99 -3.31 3.84
N GLY A 25 5.24 -3.02 5.13
CA GLY A 25 5.15 -4.00 6.21
C GLY A 25 3.76 -4.64 6.37
N MET A 26 2.68 -4.01 5.87
CA MET A 26 1.35 -4.63 5.85
C MET A 26 1.32 -5.84 4.90
N SER A 27 2.01 -5.77 3.76
CA SER A 27 1.98 -6.83 2.75
C SER A 27 3.06 -7.91 2.96
N VAL A 28 4.00 -7.69 3.89
CA VAL A 28 5.06 -8.67 4.21
C VAL A 28 4.46 -9.97 4.75
N ASP A 29 3.42 -9.88 5.58
CA ASP A 29 2.73 -11.06 6.12
C ASP A 29 1.94 -11.84 5.04
N SER A 30 1.76 -11.26 3.84
CA SER A 30 1.26 -11.96 2.64
C SER A 30 2.38 -12.60 1.81
N GLY A 31 3.64 -12.45 2.21
CA GLY A 31 4.81 -12.97 1.48
C GLY A 31 5.40 -12.00 0.44
N LEU A 32 4.93 -10.74 0.38
CA LEU A 32 5.56 -9.74 -0.49
C LEU A 32 6.82 -9.16 0.15
N PRO A 33 7.86 -8.89 -0.64
CA PRO A 33 9.09 -8.30 -0.13
C PRO A 33 8.91 -6.84 0.30
N ASP A 34 9.60 -6.44 1.36
CA ASP A 34 9.78 -5.04 1.71
C ASP A 34 11.04 -4.48 1.04
N PHE A 35 10.86 -3.71 -0.02
CA PHE A 35 11.98 -3.11 -0.77
C PHE A 35 12.69 -1.95 -0.04
N ARG A 36 12.15 -1.48 1.07
CA ARG A 36 12.63 -0.27 1.76
C ARG A 36 13.39 -0.54 3.05
N SER A 37 13.36 -1.79 3.53
CA SER A 37 14.21 -2.21 4.64
C SER A 37 15.67 -2.29 4.19
N VAL A 38 16.59 -2.21 5.14
CA VAL A 38 18.04 -2.34 4.86
C VAL A 38 18.29 -3.68 4.15
N GLY A 39 18.75 -3.60 2.90
CA GLY A 39 18.98 -4.77 2.05
C GLY A 39 17.72 -5.43 1.48
N GLY A 40 16.51 -4.97 1.82
CA GLY A 40 15.26 -5.60 1.39
C GLY A 40 15.10 -5.71 -0.13
N PHE A 41 15.45 -4.66 -0.86
CA PHE A 41 15.45 -4.68 -2.32
C PHE A 41 16.42 -5.70 -2.91
N TRP A 42 17.67 -5.70 -2.47
CA TRP A 42 18.70 -6.63 -2.96
C TRP A 42 18.46 -8.08 -2.49
N ASN A 43 17.81 -8.28 -1.35
CA ASN A 43 17.38 -9.62 -0.94
C ASN A 43 16.27 -10.17 -1.85
N ALA A 44 15.36 -9.30 -2.29
CA ALA A 44 14.30 -9.68 -3.24
C ALA A 44 14.82 -9.83 -4.68
N TYR A 45 15.86 -9.07 -5.05
CA TYR A 45 16.46 -9.03 -6.38
C TYR A 45 17.99 -9.12 -6.31
N PRO A 46 18.56 -10.31 -6.02
CA PRO A 46 20.01 -10.48 -5.87
C PRO A 46 20.80 -10.06 -7.10
N MET A 47 20.24 -10.26 -8.32
CA MET A 47 20.86 -9.87 -9.58
C MET A 47 21.12 -8.35 -9.68
N PHE A 48 20.29 -7.53 -9.07
CA PHE A 48 20.56 -6.08 -9.03
C PHE A 48 21.72 -5.73 -8.10
N LYS A 49 21.93 -6.53 -7.04
CA LYS A 49 23.11 -6.37 -6.17
C LYS A 49 24.40 -6.68 -6.92
N GLU A 50 24.40 -7.74 -7.73
CA GLU A 50 25.57 -8.13 -8.55
C GLU A 50 25.98 -7.04 -9.55
N HIS A 51 24.98 -6.33 -10.10
CA HIS A 51 25.19 -5.22 -11.03
C HIS A 51 25.23 -3.85 -10.33
N ASN A 52 25.22 -3.80 -8.99
CA ASN A 52 25.20 -2.59 -8.17
C ASN A 52 24.08 -1.60 -8.56
N ILE A 53 22.91 -2.12 -8.95
CA ILE A 53 21.72 -1.33 -9.29
C ILE A 53 20.87 -1.16 -8.04
N SER A 54 20.62 0.08 -7.64
CA SER A 54 19.75 0.43 -6.52
C SER A 54 18.27 0.44 -6.91
N PHE A 55 17.38 0.41 -5.89
CA PHE A 55 15.96 0.58 -6.14
C PHE A 55 15.64 1.95 -6.76
N GLU A 56 16.33 2.98 -6.33
CA GLU A 56 16.17 4.34 -6.84
C GLU A 56 16.53 4.45 -8.33
N GLU A 57 17.53 3.68 -8.79
CA GLU A 57 17.95 3.69 -10.20
C GLU A 57 16.95 2.97 -11.12
N ILE A 58 16.40 1.81 -10.69
CA ILE A 58 15.42 1.08 -11.52
C ILE A 58 14.02 1.69 -11.43
N ALA A 59 13.67 2.32 -10.30
CA ALA A 59 12.36 2.93 -10.08
C ALA A 59 12.34 4.41 -10.51
N THR A 60 12.79 4.71 -11.72
CA THR A 60 12.74 6.04 -12.35
C THR A 60 12.13 5.96 -13.75
N PRO A 61 11.52 7.05 -14.27
CA PRO A 61 11.11 7.11 -15.68
C PRO A 61 12.30 6.96 -16.65
N LEU A 62 13.51 7.32 -16.22
CA LEU A 62 14.72 7.21 -17.02
C LEU A 62 15.10 5.76 -17.30
N ALA A 63 14.79 4.82 -16.40
CA ALA A 63 15.01 3.40 -16.62
C ALA A 63 14.29 2.90 -17.89
N TYR A 64 13.07 3.39 -18.17
CA TYR A 64 12.34 3.06 -19.41
C TYR A 64 12.96 3.66 -20.69
N LYS A 65 13.89 4.60 -20.57
CA LYS A 65 14.61 5.18 -21.72
C LYS A 65 15.99 4.55 -21.92
N HIS A 66 16.72 4.31 -20.84
CA HIS A 66 18.12 3.88 -20.89
C HIS A 66 18.33 2.39 -20.70
N ASN A 67 17.43 1.73 -19.97
CA ASN A 67 17.47 0.28 -19.72
C ASN A 67 16.07 -0.31 -19.80
N GLN A 68 15.46 -0.18 -20.98
CA GLN A 68 14.05 -0.45 -21.21
C GLN A 68 13.68 -1.91 -20.88
N GLU A 69 14.49 -2.88 -21.32
CA GLU A 69 14.22 -4.31 -21.10
C GLU A 69 14.15 -4.61 -19.61
N LEU A 70 15.16 -4.17 -18.86
CA LEU A 70 15.25 -4.38 -17.42
C LEU A 70 14.08 -3.69 -16.66
N ALA A 71 13.70 -2.48 -17.07
CA ALA A 71 12.56 -1.77 -16.47
C ALA A 71 11.24 -2.52 -16.66
N TYR A 72 10.98 -3.00 -17.88
CA TYR A 72 9.78 -3.80 -18.17
C TYR A 72 9.80 -5.15 -17.48
N TRP A 73 10.96 -5.82 -17.42
CA TRP A 73 11.11 -7.04 -16.64
C TRP A 73 10.80 -6.81 -15.18
N PHE A 74 11.42 -5.81 -14.55
CA PHE A 74 11.26 -5.51 -13.13
C PHE A 74 9.80 -5.24 -12.75
N TYR A 75 9.14 -4.35 -13.50
CA TYR A 75 7.74 -4.02 -13.22
C TYR A 75 6.77 -5.13 -13.66
N GLY A 76 7.08 -5.87 -14.71
CA GLY A 76 6.34 -7.05 -15.13
C GLY A 76 6.41 -8.18 -14.11
N HIS A 77 7.62 -8.49 -13.62
CA HIS A 77 7.84 -9.47 -12.56
C HIS A 77 7.04 -9.13 -11.29
N ARG A 78 7.11 -7.87 -10.85
CA ARG A 78 6.33 -7.41 -9.70
C ARG A 78 4.83 -7.54 -9.90
N LEU A 79 4.32 -7.17 -11.08
CA LEU A 79 2.90 -7.29 -11.40
C LEU A 79 2.43 -8.74 -11.33
N VAL A 80 3.19 -9.68 -11.91
CA VAL A 80 2.90 -11.13 -11.82
C VAL A 80 2.92 -11.60 -10.37
N GLN A 81 3.97 -11.26 -9.63
CA GLN A 81 4.10 -11.63 -8.23
C GLN A 81 2.91 -11.12 -7.39
N TYR A 82 2.54 -9.85 -7.53
CA TYR A 82 1.46 -9.24 -6.74
C TYR A 82 0.09 -9.82 -7.12
N ARG A 83 -0.14 -10.10 -8.40
CA ARG A 83 -1.37 -10.78 -8.85
C ARG A 83 -1.49 -12.20 -8.31
N ASN A 84 -0.39 -12.91 -8.15
CA ASN A 84 -0.39 -14.28 -7.64
C ASN A 84 -0.41 -14.36 -6.11
N THR A 85 -0.03 -13.30 -5.40
CA THR A 85 0.00 -13.29 -3.93
C THR A 85 -1.39 -13.00 -3.37
N ILE A 86 -1.83 -13.83 -2.43
CA ILE A 86 -3.12 -13.67 -1.73
C ILE A 86 -2.92 -12.76 -0.52
N PRO A 87 -3.73 -11.69 -0.35
CA PRO A 87 -3.72 -10.89 0.85
C PRO A 87 -3.99 -11.74 2.10
N HIS A 88 -3.20 -11.55 3.16
CA HIS A 88 -3.39 -12.28 4.40
C HIS A 88 -4.72 -11.91 5.10
N GLU A 89 -5.17 -12.75 6.01
CA GLU A 89 -6.45 -12.62 6.73
C GLU A 89 -6.65 -11.26 7.42
N GLY A 90 -5.58 -10.59 7.85
CA GLY A 90 -5.64 -9.27 8.49
C GLY A 90 -6.34 -8.19 7.66
N TYR A 91 -6.35 -8.32 6.32
CA TYR A 91 -7.13 -7.42 5.45
C TYR A 91 -8.64 -7.62 5.67
N GLN A 92 -9.11 -8.87 5.81
CA GLN A 92 -10.52 -9.16 6.09
C GLN A 92 -10.94 -8.70 7.48
N ILE A 93 -10.08 -8.90 8.49
CA ILE A 93 -10.29 -8.40 9.84
C ILE A 93 -10.50 -6.88 9.82
N LEU A 94 -9.60 -6.15 9.19
CA LEU A 94 -9.72 -4.68 9.04
C LEU A 94 -11.01 -4.28 8.33
N LYS A 95 -11.37 -4.99 7.26
CA LYS A 95 -12.58 -4.73 6.48
C LYS A 95 -13.83 -4.90 7.34
N CYS A 96 -13.94 -6.02 8.07
CA CYS A 96 -15.04 -6.27 8.97
C CYS A 96 -15.21 -5.19 10.05
N TRP A 97 -14.11 -4.77 10.70
CA TRP A 97 -14.18 -3.70 11.68
C TRP A 97 -14.65 -2.38 11.07
N ALA A 98 -14.16 -2.09 9.88
CA ALA A 98 -14.36 -0.83 9.21
C ALA A 98 -15.76 -0.69 8.63
N GLU A 99 -16.32 -1.74 8.04
CA GLU A 99 -17.68 -1.76 7.49
C GLU A 99 -18.76 -1.69 8.59
N ALA A 100 -18.41 -2.10 9.82
CA ALA A 100 -19.32 -1.97 10.97
C ALA A 100 -19.45 -0.53 11.52
N LYS A 101 -18.68 0.44 10.99
CA LYS A 101 -18.73 1.84 11.45
C LYS A 101 -19.75 2.65 10.66
N SER A 102 -20.39 3.61 11.31
CA SER A 102 -21.44 4.45 10.69
C SER A 102 -20.91 5.29 9.52
N HIS A 103 -19.66 5.72 9.58
CA HIS A 103 -18.94 6.40 8.47
C HIS A 103 -18.00 5.46 7.70
N GLY A 104 -18.05 4.15 7.97
CA GLY A 104 -17.23 3.16 7.28
C GLY A 104 -15.74 3.43 7.42
N TYR A 105 -15.05 3.45 6.29
CA TYR A 105 -13.60 3.56 6.26
C TYR A 105 -13.07 4.38 5.08
N PHE A 106 -11.79 4.72 5.19
CA PHE A 106 -10.93 5.06 4.06
C PHE A 106 -9.56 4.42 4.24
N VAL A 107 -8.92 4.04 3.13
CA VAL A 107 -7.55 3.53 3.10
C VAL A 107 -6.63 4.57 2.48
N PHE A 108 -5.51 4.87 3.14
CA PHE A 108 -4.39 5.63 2.61
C PHE A 108 -3.16 4.73 2.61
N THR A 109 -2.65 4.39 1.44
CA THR A 109 -1.50 3.47 1.35
C THR A 109 -0.42 3.97 0.40
N SER A 110 0.83 3.70 0.74
CA SER A 110 1.96 3.83 -0.17
C SER A 110 2.29 2.54 -0.93
N ASN A 111 1.57 1.46 -0.65
CA ASN A 111 1.71 0.21 -1.37
C ASN A 111 1.10 0.34 -2.77
N VAL A 112 1.70 -0.37 -3.72
CA VAL A 112 1.28 -0.36 -5.14
C VAL A 112 0.80 -1.75 -5.58
N ASP A 113 0.53 -2.62 -4.61
CA ASP A 113 0.25 -4.06 -4.80
C ASP A 113 -1.22 -4.39 -5.09
N GLY A 114 -2.14 -3.44 -4.86
CA GLY A 114 -3.57 -3.66 -5.04
C GLY A 114 -4.21 -4.63 -4.03
N HIS A 115 -3.52 -4.97 -2.93
CA HIS A 115 -4.00 -5.97 -1.96
C HIS A 115 -5.30 -5.56 -1.24
N PHE A 116 -5.53 -4.28 -0.98
CA PHE A 116 -6.80 -3.82 -0.42
C PHE A 116 -7.97 -4.12 -1.37
N GLN A 117 -7.85 -3.77 -2.65
CA GLN A 117 -8.87 -4.05 -3.66
C GLN A 117 -9.06 -5.56 -3.82
N LYS A 118 -7.96 -6.33 -3.85
CA LYS A 118 -7.99 -7.80 -3.95
C LYS A 118 -8.67 -8.45 -2.74
N ALA A 119 -8.57 -7.83 -1.55
CA ALA A 119 -9.27 -8.25 -0.34
C ALA A 119 -10.73 -7.75 -0.29
N GLY A 120 -11.24 -7.10 -1.35
CA GLY A 120 -12.63 -6.69 -1.48
C GLY A 120 -12.96 -5.31 -0.88
N PHE A 121 -11.96 -4.47 -0.58
CA PHE A 121 -12.21 -3.05 -0.29
C PHE A 121 -12.67 -2.32 -1.54
N ASP A 122 -13.63 -1.41 -1.38
CA ASP A 122 -14.08 -0.56 -2.50
C ASP A 122 -12.94 0.33 -2.99
N ASP A 123 -12.58 0.19 -4.28
CA ASP A 123 -11.49 0.93 -4.88
C ASP A 123 -11.65 2.45 -4.71
N SER A 124 -12.88 2.95 -4.71
CA SER A 124 -13.15 4.37 -4.51
C SER A 124 -12.79 4.89 -3.10
N HIS A 125 -12.59 4.01 -2.13
CA HIS A 125 -12.15 4.29 -0.77
C HIS A 125 -10.70 3.89 -0.50
N VAL A 126 -9.93 3.54 -1.55
CA VAL A 126 -8.51 3.20 -1.42
C VAL A 126 -7.67 4.21 -2.19
N TYR A 127 -7.02 5.13 -1.47
CA TYR A 127 -6.08 6.10 -2.04
C TYR A 127 -4.66 5.55 -1.97
N GLU A 128 -4.14 5.15 -3.12
CA GLU A 128 -2.78 4.65 -3.32
C GLU A 128 -1.88 5.85 -3.70
N VAL A 129 -1.26 6.49 -2.69
CA VAL A 129 -0.54 7.76 -2.87
C VAL A 129 0.66 7.67 -3.82
N HIS A 130 1.19 6.47 -4.03
CA HIS A 130 2.25 6.20 -5.00
C HIS A 130 1.74 5.52 -6.29
N GLY A 131 0.42 5.55 -6.56
CA GLY A 131 -0.16 4.84 -7.69
C GLY A 131 -0.25 3.33 -7.48
N THR A 132 -0.44 2.59 -8.57
CA THR A 132 -0.65 1.13 -8.52
C THR A 132 -0.08 0.45 -9.75
N LEU A 133 0.36 -0.81 -9.58
CA LEU A 133 0.81 -1.65 -10.70
C LEU A 133 -0.36 -2.10 -11.60
N GLU A 134 -1.59 -2.08 -11.09
CA GLU A 134 -2.80 -2.47 -11.82
C GLU A 134 -3.30 -1.39 -12.80
N ARG A 135 -2.54 -0.32 -12.98
CA ARG A 135 -2.82 0.71 -13.99
C ARG A 135 -1.58 1.01 -14.83
N LEU A 136 -1.82 1.42 -16.07
CA LEU A 136 -0.81 1.86 -17.02
C LEU A 136 -0.97 3.35 -17.32
N GLN A 137 0.14 3.98 -17.70
CA GLN A 137 0.19 5.33 -18.27
C GLN A 137 1.14 5.39 -19.45
N CYS A 138 1.00 6.37 -20.31
CA CYS A 138 1.95 6.62 -21.39
C CYS A 138 3.34 6.98 -20.81
N VAL A 139 4.41 6.39 -21.35
CA VAL A 139 5.79 6.75 -20.95
C VAL A 139 6.05 8.24 -21.15
N ASN A 140 5.55 8.82 -22.23
CA ASN A 140 5.68 10.25 -22.55
C ASN A 140 4.58 11.13 -21.96
N ASN A 141 3.70 10.56 -21.13
CA ASN A 141 2.56 11.25 -20.52
C ASN A 141 1.73 12.10 -21.51
N CYS A 142 1.43 11.56 -22.70
CA CYS A 142 0.85 12.31 -23.83
C CYS A 142 -0.50 12.97 -23.51
N ARG A 143 -1.26 12.48 -22.51
CA ARG A 143 -2.57 13.02 -22.10
C ARG A 143 -2.76 13.16 -20.59
N GLY A 144 -1.77 12.84 -19.77
CA GLY A 144 -1.90 12.87 -18.31
C GLY A 144 -2.88 11.83 -17.74
N LEU A 145 -3.23 10.79 -18.50
CA LEU A 145 -4.21 9.79 -18.15
C LEU A 145 -3.56 8.44 -17.83
N SER A 146 -4.22 7.69 -16.94
CA SER A 146 -3.92 6.28 -16.68
C SER A 146 -5.15 5.41 -17.00
N TRP A 147 -4.92 4.14 -17.34
CA TRP A 147 -5.96 3.15 -17.63
C TRP A 147 -5.66 1.82 -16.98
N SER A 148 -6.62 0.90 -16.95
CA SER A 148 -6.46 -0.43 -16.35
C SER A 148 -5.35 -1.23 -17.03
N ALA A 149 -4.55 -1.94 -16.23
CA ALA A 149 -3.56 -2.90 -16.69
C ALA A 149 -4.14 -4.33 -16.84
N SER A 150 -5.45 -4.53 -16.74
CA SER A 150 -6.08 -5.85 -16.75
C SER A 150 -5.80 -6.66 -18.02
N SER A 151 -5.67 -6.00 -19.17
CA SER A 151 -5.31 -6.63 -20.46
C SER A 151 -3.80 -6.92 -20.59
N PHE A 152 -2.96 -6.32 -19.78
CA PHE A 152 -1.52 -6.53 -19.79
C PHE A 152 -1.17 -7.75 -18.94
N GLN A 153 -0.75 -8.83 -19.58
CA GLN A 153 -0.33 -10.10 -18.97
C GLN A 153 1.15 -10.31 -19.25
N PRO A 154 2.06 -9.76 -18.41
CA PRO A 154 3.48 -9.88 -18.64
C PRO A 154 3.95 -11.34 -18.47
N VAL A 155 4.73 -11.81 -19.41
CA VAL A 155 5.52 -13.04 -19.30
C VAL A 155 6.98 -12.63 -19.18
N VAL A 156 7.62 -13.01 -18.09
CA VAL A 156 8.97 -12.58 -17.74
C VAL A 156 9.97 -13.71 -17.92
N ASP A 157 11.12 -13.40 -18.50
CA ASP A 157 12.30 -14.25 -18.54
C ASP A 157 13.25 -13.78 -17.42
N ASN A 158 13.42 -14.62 -16.40
CA ASN A 158 14.25 -14.30 -15.24
C ASN A 158 15.76 -14.56 -15.50
N GLU A 159 16.13 -15.31 -16.53
CA GLU A 159 17.52 -15.55 -16.90
C GLU A 159 18.08 -14.36 -17.69
N ASN A 160 17.29 -13.87 -18.66
CA ASN A 160 17.69 -12.76 -19.53
C ASN A 160 17.19 -11.38 -19.06
N LEU A 161 16.43 -11.32 -17.95
CA LEU A 161 15.89 -10.11 -17.34
C LEU A 161 15.10 -9.24 -18.34
N CYS A 162 14.21 -9.86 -19.11
CA CYS A 162 13.40 -9.19 -20.13
C CYS A 162 11.94 -9.70 -20.12
N LEU A 163 11.05 -8.99 -20.82
CA LEU A 163 9.73 -9.54 -21.16
C LEU A 163 9.81 -10.39 -22.42
N THR A 164 9.18 -11.57 -22.39
CA THR A 164 8.91 -12.38 -23.59
C THR A 164 7.53 -12.11 -24.16
N SER A 165 6.63 -11.49 -23.39
CA SER A 165 5.36 -10.96 -23.89
C SER A 165 5.53 -9.58 -24.55
N GLU A 166 4.51 -9.15 -25.30
CA GLU A 166 4.46 -7.81 -25.87
C GLU A 166 4.49 -6.73 -24.75
N LYS A 167 5.27 -5.67 -24.98
CA LYS A 167 5.28 -4.49 -24.12
C LYS A 167 3.97 -3.71 -24.26
N PRO A 168 3.44 -3.12 -23.19
CA PRO A 168 2.16 -2.41 -23.29
C PRO A 168 2.32 -1.09 -24.07
N HIS A 169 1.30 -0.78 -24.86
CA HIS A 169 1.22 0.44 -25.67
C HIS A 169 0.16 1.42 -25.17
N CYS A 170 0.41 2.68 -25.40
CA CYS A 170 -0.53 3.77 -25.11
C CYS A 170 -1.69 3.77 -26.14
N PRO A 171 -2.95 3.66 -25.71
CA PRO A 171 -4.08 3.62 -26.62
C PRO A 171 -4.33 4.97 -27.35
N TYR A 172 -3.67 6.04 -26.90
CA TYR A 172 -3.88 7.39 -27.46
C TYR A 172 -2.84 7.78 -28.50
N CYS A 173 -1.58 7.42 -28.32
CA CYS A 173 -0.49 7.83 -29.22
C CYS A 173 0.28 6.65 -29.83
N GLY A 174 -0.05 5.40 -29.48
CA GLY A 174 0.65 4.20 -29.95
C GLY A 174 2.04 3.98 -29.37
N GLY A 175 2.60 4.94 -28.64
CA GLY A 175 3.90 4.79 -27.97
C GLY A 175 3.85 3.84 -26.80
N PHE A 176 4.99 3.52 -26.19
CA PHE A 176 5.06 2.64 -25.05
C PHE A 176 4.31 3.16 -23.82
N ALA A 177 3.75 2.22 -23.04
CA ALA A 177 3.16 2.48 -21.74
C ALA A 177 4.01 1.86 -20.62
N ARG A 178 3.88 2.38 -19.41
CA ARG A 178 4.49 1.88 -18.18
C ARG A 178 3.47 1.79 -17.06
N GLN A 179 3.80 1.09 -15.98
CA GLN A 179 2.96 1.06 -14.78
C GLN A 179 2.76 2.48 -14.23
N ASN A 180 1.53 2.79 -13.82
CA ASN A 180 1.14 4.07 -13.23
C ASN A 180 1.54 4.09 -11.74
N VAL A 181 2.85 4.08 -11.50
CA VAL A 181 3.48 4.20 -10.19
C VAL A 181 4.29 5.48 -10.15
N LEU A 182 4.16 6.25 -9.08
CA LEU A 182 5.01 7.42 -8.82
C LEU A 182 6.43 6.96 -8.49
N MET A 183 7.34 7.22 -9.42
CA MET A 183 8.75 6.84 -9.36
C MET A 183 9.61 7.98 -8.80
N PHE A 184 10.89 7.69 -8.53
CA PHE A 184 11.85 8.74 -8.16
C PHE A 184 12.04 9.71 -9.33
N ASN A 185 12.03 11.02 -9.02
CA ASN A 185 12.15 12.11 -10.00
C ASN A 185 11.12 12.02 -11.15
N ASP A 186 9.92 11.56 -10.86
CA ASP A 186 8.86 11.36 -11.86
C ASP A 186 7.97 12.60 -12.03
N TRP A 187 8.35 13.47 -12.92
CA TRP A 187 7.57 14.65 -13.32
C TRP A 187 6.48 14.31 -14.36
N SER A 188 6.45 13.07 -14.83
CA SER A 188 5.50 12.57 -15.84
C SER A 188 4.43 11.64 -15.27
N TYR A 189 4.31 11.54 -13.93
CA TYR A 189 3.30 10.72 -13.29
C TYR A 189 1.89 11.23 -13.58
N ALA A 190 1.00 10.34 -14.07
CA ALA A 190 -0.39 10.65 -14.35
C ALA A 190 -1.24 10.46 -13.06
N SER A 191 -1.41 11.51 -12.27
CA SER A 191 -2.02 11.49 -10.94
C SER A 191 -3.55 11.49 -10.94
N GLN A 192 -4.21 11.87 -12.05
CA GLN A 192 -5.63 12.17 -12.10
C GLN A 192 -6.53 11.13 -11.41
N TYR A 193 -6.26 9.85 -11.60
CA TYR A 193 -7.03 8.79 -10.97
C TYR A 193 -6.91 8.79 -9.43
N GLN A 194 -5.73 9.03 -8.92
CA GLN A 194 -5.47 9.10 -7.49
C GLN A 194 -5.92 10.45 -6.89
N ASP A 195 -5.87 11.54 -7.65
CA ASP A 195 -6.35 12.86 -7.21
C ASP A 195 -7.85 12.83 -6.89
N PHE A 196 -8.64 12.10 -7.69
CA PHE A 196 -10.06 11.89 -7.41
C PHE A 196 -10.27 11.18 -6.06
N LYS A 197 -9.51 10.13 -5.77
CA LYS A 197 -9.57 9.39 -4.49
C LYS A 197 -9.11 10.27 -3.32
N LYS A 198 -8.11 11.11 -3.54
CA LYS A 198 -7.65 12.10 -2.54
C LYS A 198 -8.77 13.05 -2.13
N VAL A 199 -9.49 13.61 -3.10
CA VAL A 199 -10.63 14.52 -2.83
C VAL A 199 -11.72 13.80 -2.04
N ARG A 200 -12.02 12.55 -2.36
CA ARG A 200 -12.99 11.73 -1.61
C ARG A 200 -12.53 11.48 -0.16
N LEU A 201 -11.26 11.15 0.05
CA LEU A 201 -10.68 11.00 1.39
C LEU A 201 -10.81 12.29 2.21
N GLU A 202 -10.50 13.44 1.60
CA GLU A 202 -10.60 14.75 2.26
C GLU A 202 -12.06 15.08 2.64
N SER A 203 -13.03 14.71 1.79
CA SER A 203 -14.46 14.87 2.09
C SER A 203 -14.91 13.93 3.21
N TRP A 204 -14.56 12.64 3.12
CA TRP A 204 -14.88 11.66 4.15
C TRP A 204 -14.31 12.05 5.53
N LEU A 205 -13.07 12.55 5.57
CA LEU A 205 -12.46 13.03 6.82
C LEU A 205 -13.23 14.19 7.47
N LYS A 206 -13.98 14.99 6.72
CA LYS A 206 -14.82 16.06 7.29
C LYS A 206 -16.05 15.52 7.99
N GLU A 207 -16.60 14.41 7.51
CA GLU A 207 -17.82 13.79 8.02
C GLU A 207 -17.58 13.01 9.31
N VAL A 208 -16.43 12.32 9.43
CA VAL A 208 -16.07 11.50 10.61
C VAL A 208 -15.84 12.37 11.83
N GLN A 209 -16.53 12.07 12.95
CA GLN A 209 -16.44 12.80 14.22
C GLN A 209 -15.45 12.13 15.18
N ASN A 210 -15.54 10.82 15.33
CA ASN A 210 -14.70 10.00 16.22
C ASN A 210 -13.79 9.09 15.39
N LEU A 211 -12.73 9.67 14.84
CA LEU A 211 -11.78 8.95 13.99
C LEU A 211 -10.86 8.07 14.82
N VAL A 212 -10.63 6.84 14.37
CA VAL A 212 -9.41 6.08 14.71
C VAL A 212 -8.54 5.88 13.48
N VAL A 213 -7.26 6.17 13.61
CA VAL A 213 -6.24 5.89 12.60
C VAL A 213 -5.50 4.63 12.99
N ILE A 214 -5.50 3.62 12.13
CA ILE A 214 -4.75 2.37 12.31
C ILE A 214 -3.63 2.36 11.26
N GLU A 215 -2.39 2.54 11.73
CA GLU A 215 -1.21 2.56 10.88
C GLU A 215 -0.49 1.21 10.94
N LEU A 216 -0.26 0.58 9.78
CA LEU A 216 0.29 -0.75 9.64
C LEU A 216 1.54 -0.76 8.76
N GLY A 217 2.66 -1.24 9.30
CA GLY A 217 3.89 -1.50 8.55
C GLY A 217 4.49 -0.31 7.83
N ALA A 218 4.28 0.92 8.33
CA ALA A 218 4.84 2.12 7.72
C ALA A 218 6.30 2.34 8.16
N GLY A 219 7.22 2.32 7.20
CA GLY A 219 8.66 2.56 7.42
C GLY A 219 9.04 4.04 7.61
N LYS A 220 10.30 4.30 8.01
CA LYS A 220 10.87 5.65 8.21
C LYS A 220 11.57 6.21 6.97
N ALA A 221 12.10 5.36 6.08
CA ALA A 221 12.89 5.79 4.92
C ALA A 221 12.09 6.72 4.00
N ILE A 222 10.84 6.36 3.68
CA ILE A 222 9.91 7.22 2.94
C ILE A 222 8.68 7.44 3.84
N PRO A 223 8.68 8.48 4.69
CA PRO A 223 7.73 8.61 5.79
C PRO A 223 6.36 9.17 5.37
N THR A 224 5.94 8.99 4.11
CA THR A 224 4.68 9.52 3.57
C THR A 224 3.47 9.07 4.39
N VAL A 225 3.35 7.77 4.64
CA VAL A 225 2.26 7.18 5.45
C VAL A 225 2.33 7.70 6.88
N ARG A 226 3.49 7.61 7.54
CA ARG A 226 3.68 8.04 8.93
C ARG A 226 3.28 9.51 9.14
N ARG A 227 3.77 10.40 8.27
CA ARG A 227 3.45 11.84 8.34
C ARG A 227 1.97 12.11 8.15
N PHE A 228 1.34 11.40 7.21
CA PHE A 228 -0.09 11.54 6.95
C PHE A 228 -0.91 11.07 8.15
N SER A 229 -0.62 9.87 8.69
CA SER A 229 -1.31 9.25 9.82
C SER A 229 -1.24 10.14 11.07
N GLU A 230 -0.04 10.55 11.46
CA GLU A 230 0.21 11.39 12.64
C GLU A 230 -0.47 12.75 12.52
N ARG A 231 -0.35 13.39 11.35
CA ARG A 231 -0.99 14.69 11.09
C ARG A 231 -2.51 14.58 11.16
N THR A 232 -3.09 13.53 10.57
CA THR A 232 -4.54 13.33 10.53
C THR A 232 -5.10 13.03 11.92
N ALA A 233 -4.49 12.09 12.65
CA ALA A 233 -4.89 11.77 14.03
C ALA A 233 -4.81 13.00 14.94
N LYS A 234 -3.74 13.81 14.81
CA LYS A 234 -3.56 15.05 15.56
C LYS A 234 -4.62 16.10 15.22
N ALA A 235 -4.89 16.32 13.94
CA ALA A 235 -5.84 17.33 13.46
C ALA A 235 -7.28 16.99 13.88
N LYS A 236 -7.65 15.71 13.83
CA LYS A 236 -8.98 15.20 14.21
C LYS A 236 -9.11 14.95 15.72
N LYS A 237 -8.04 15.10 16.52
CA LYS A 237 -7.97 14.68 17.93
C LYS A 237 -8.43 13.23 18.12
N GLY A 238 -8.22 12.40 17.10
CA GLY A 238 -8.69 11.02 17.01
C GLY A 238 -7.77 10.03 17.72
N GLY A 239 -8.24 8.78 17.85
CA GLY A 239 -7.41 7.65 18.25
C GLY A 239 -6.33 7.36 17.23
N PHE A 240 -5.18 6.87 17.70
CA PHE A 240 -4.08 6.45 16.83
C PHE A 240 -3.46 5.15 17.34
N ILE A 241 -3.36 4.18 16.47
CA ILE A 241 -2.75 2.87 16.73
C ILE A 241 -1.69 2.64 15.65
N ARG A 242 -0.42 2.55 16.06
CA ARG A 242 0.68 2.16 15.17
C ARG A 242 1.07 0.72 15.43
N ILE A 243 1.06 -0.08 14.38
CA ILE A 243 1.47 -1.49 14.40
C ILE A 243 2.70 -1.65 13.51
N ASN A 244 3.84 -1.96 14.11
CA ASN A 244 5.09 -2.14 13.37
C ASN A 244 6.08 -2.93 14.25
N PRO A 245 6.71 -4.02 13.74
CA PRO A 245 7.60 -4.86 14.55
C PRO A 245 8.94 -4.21 14.92
N GLN A 246 9.34 -3.12 14.23
CA GLN A 246 10.65 -2.47 14.45
C GLN A 246 10.51 -0.98 14.76
N ASP A 247 9.58 -0.32 14.09
CA ASP A 247 9.41 1.13 14.10
C ASP A 247 8.09 1.56 14.75
N ALA A 248 7.72 0.95 15.86
CA ALA A 248 6.44 1.19 16.53
C ALA A 248 6.33 2.54 17.28
N GLY A 249 7.44 3.24 17.55
CA GLY A 249 7.45 4.47 18.34
C GLY A 249 6.48 5.55 17.84
N VAL A 250 5.72 6.15 18.75
CA VAL A 250 4.69 7.17 18.52
C VAL A 250 5.07 8.52 19.07
N PRO A 251 4.60 9.65 18.46
CA PRO A 251 5.04 10.99 18.86
C PRO A 251 4.31 11.55 20.09
N LYS A 252 3.28 10.89 20.61
CA LYS A 252 2.47 11.34 21.75
C LYS A 252 2.14 10.20 22.70
N MET A 253 2.11 10.48 24.01
CA MET A 253 1.86 9.48 25.06
C MET A 253 0.48 8.81 24.97
N HIS A 254 -0.54 9.48 24.40
CA HIS A 254 -1.88 8.91 24.23
C HIS A 254 -2.08 8.18 22.89
N PHE A 255 -1.06 8.13 22.05
CA PHE A 255 -1.05 7.31 20.85
C PHE A 255 -0.54 5.92 21.20
N LEU A 256 -1.21 4.91 20.70
CA LEU A 256 -0.88 3.52 20.98
C LEU A 256 0.20 3.01 20.04
N SER A 257 1.19 2.36 20.61
CA SER A 257 2.30 1.69 19.93
C SER A 257 2.22 0.19 20.18
N LEU A 258 2.14 -0.60 19.11
CA LEU A 258 2.18 -2.07 19.17
C LEU A 258 3.39 -2.57 18.36
N GLU A 259 4.40 -3.07 19.07
CA GLU A 259 5.61 -3.65 18.48
C GLU A 259 5.33 -5.10 18.06
N MET A 260 4.56 -5.26 17.01
CA MET A 260 4.06 -6.55 16.50
C MET A 260 4.01 -6.53 14.96
N LYS A 261 3.99 -7.71 14.34
CA LYS A 261 3.61 -7.86 12.94
C LYS A 261 2.15 -7.48 12.74
N ALA A 262 1.81 -7.04 11.53
CA ALA A 262 0.45 -6.57 11.23
C ALA A 262 -0.60 -7.65 11.47
N LEU A 263 -0.42 -8.84 10.93
CA LEU A 263 -1.35 -9.95 11.07
C LEU A 263 -1.53 -10.37 12.54
N ASP A 264 -0.44 -10.51 13.28
CA ASP A 264 -0.49 -10.95 14.68
C ASP A 264 -1.25 -9.95 15.56
N ALA A 265 -0.99 -8.65 15.38
CA ALA A 265 -1.68 -7.61 16.12
C ALA A 265 -3.18 -7.55 15.78
N LEU A 266 -3.53 -7.65 14.49
CA LEU A 266 -4.92 -7.65 14.06
C LEU A 266 -5.70 -8.83 14.62
N LYS A 267 -5.15 -10.04 14.59
CA LYS A 267 -5.76 -11.22 15.21
C LYS A 267 -5.94 -11.08 16.71
N ALA A 268 -4.91 -10.58 17.41
CA ALA A 268 -4.97 -10.38 18.86
C ALA A 268 -6.05 -9.36 19.27
N ILE A 269 -6.20 -8.28 18.49
CA ILE A 269 -7.26 -7.28 18.72
C ILE A 269 -8.62 -7.85 18.38
N ASP A 270 -8.77 -8.57 17.27
CA ASP A 270 -10.03 -9.16 16.83
C ASP A 270 -10.60 -10.16 17.83
N THR A 271 -9.73 -11.00 18.40
CA THR A 271 -10.10 -11.92 19.50
C THR A 271 -10.75 -11.19 20.69
N LEU A 272 -10.28 -9.98 21.02
CA LEU A 272 -10.82 -9.17 22.13
C LEU A 272 -12.04 -8.35 21.72
N LEU A 273 -12.18 -8.00 20.45
CA LEU A 273 -13.37 -7.32 19.91
C LEU A 273 -14.56 -8.26 19.80
N ASN A 274 -14.33 -9.51 19.38
CA ASN A 274 -15.34 -10.50 19.02
C ASN A 274 -15.17 -11.82 19.81
N PRO A 275 -15.26 -11.82 21.14
CA PRO A 275 -14.96 -13.01 21.97
C PRO A 275 -15.89 -14.20 21.73
N SER A 276 -17.06 -13.98 21.12
CA SER A 276 -18.09 -15.01 20.91
C SER A 276 -17.89 -15.88 19.67
N GLN A 277 -16.98 -15.53 18.75
CA GLN A 277 -16.76 -16.30 17.50
C GLN A 277 -15.84 -17.51 17.68
N GLN A 278 -15.12 -17.63 18.80
CA GLN A 278 -14.16 -18.73 19.05
C GLN A 278 -14.75 -19.91 19.86
N ALA A 279 -16.03 -19.86 20.23
CA ALA A 279 -16.69 -20.94 21.02
C ALA A 279 -17.36 -22.01 20.14
N VAL A 280 -17.14 -22.03 18.83
CA VAL A 280 -17.83 -22.91 17.86
C VAL A 280 -16.84 -23.69 16.96
N GLU A 281 -15.59 -23.90 17.42
CA GLU A 281 -14.70 -24.91 16.82
C GLU A 281 -14.40 -26.06 17.77
#